data_ac283f15abf423e1e1f71dd337abb60e
#
_entry.id   ac283f15abf423e1e1f71dd337abb60e
#
_cell.length_a   1.000
_cell.length_b   1.000
_cell.length_c   1.000
_cell.angle_alpha   90.00
_cell.angle_beta   90.00
_cell.angle_gamma   90.00
#
_symmetry.space_group_name_H-M   'P 1'
#
loop_
_entity.id
_entity.type
_entity.pdbx_description
1 polymer ?
#
loop_
_entity_poly.entity_id
_entity_poly.type
_entity_poly.pdbx_seq_one_letter_code
_entity_poly.pdbx_strand_id
1 'polypeptide(L)'
;KSVLTGSVKQGGAWKPFFQRSYSLVISSNTNQLDLDAVLNTEQKLGDVLVTINSGVYVYSNSTGTPALRTGSGVQGVLTIVNNGYIYGAGGTGGNGGSSGSGGGSGGTGGTGLYLEKNIILTGSSTIKGGGGGGGGGGGATSDQTFSDRDRAGGGGGGGGQSSGSGGSRNSECSGSGCARQSVNGSSGSITGAGGGGVGAQAGGGAGYAYAGSGGSGGAAGASGSGGGNGSGNEVSGSGGSGGSAGTAIV
;
A
#
# COMPACT_ATOMS: atom_id res chain seq x y z
N LYS A 1 35.77 -10.12 14.16
CA LYS A 1 36.59 -11.10 14.94
C LYS A 1 36.06 -12.49 14.60
N SER A 2 36.89 -13.33 13.97
CA SER A 2 36.57 -14.74 13.72
C SER A 2 36.65 -15.46 15.04
N VAL A 3 35.56 -16.05 15.48
CA VAL A 3 35.58 -17.00 16.60
C VAL A 3 35.98 -18.36 16.04
N LEU A 4 37.08 -18.95 16.55
CA LEU A 4 37.51 -20.30 16.18
C LEU A 4 36.42 -21.30 16.57
N THR A 5 35.93 -22.05 15.60
CA THR A 5 34.96 -23.12 15.83
C THR A 5 35.69 -24.35 16.35
N GLY A 6 35.49 -24.68 17.65
CA GLY A 6 35.80 -25.99 18.19
C GLY A 6 34.64 -26.96 17.91
N SER A 7 34.93 -28.22 17.74
CA SER A 7 33.92 -29.30 17.67
C SER A 7 34.17 -30.33 18.77
N VAL A 8 33.09 -30.85 19.32
CA VAL A 8 33.16 -31.97 20.31
C VAL A 8 32.42 -33.17 19.73
N LYS A 9 32.96 -34.35 19.91
CA LYS A 9 32.31 -35.59 19.49
C LYS A 9 31.29 -36.01 20.55
N GLN A 10 30.01 -35.92 20.23
CA GLN A 10 28.92 -36.32 21.11
C GLN A 10 27.98 -37.27 20.36
N GLY A 11 27.82 -38.49 20.92
CA GLY A 11 27.00 -39.53 20.31
C GLY A 11 27.47 -40.01 18.92
N GLY A 12 28.79 -40.02 18.68
CA GLY A 12 29.37 -40.44 17.40
C GLY A 12 29.43 -39.33 16.31
N ALA A 13 28.76 -38.22 16.48
CA ALA A 13 28.78 -37.09 15.55
C ALA A 13 29.60 -35.91 16.09
N TRP A 14 30.30 -35.18 15.20
CA TRP A 14 30.97 -33.93 15.54
C TRP A 14 29.94 -32.84 15.63
N LYS A 15 29.81 -32.18 16.79
CA LYS A 15 28.97 -31.02 16.99
C LYS A 15 29.84 -29.79 17.16
N PRO A 16 29.48 -28.63 16.51
CA PRO A 16 30.22 -27.39 16.71
C PRO A 16 30.08 -26.95 18.18
N PHE A 17 31.21 -26.62 18.80
CA PHE A 17 31.25 -26.17 20.20
C PHE A 17 30.93 -24.66 20.32
N PHE A 18 31.13 -23.90 19.22
CA PHE A 18 30.79 -22.49 19.15
C PHE A 18 29.89 -22.26 17.94
N GLN A 19 28.70 -21.79 18.19
CA GLN A 19 27.82 -21.33 17.15
C GLN A 19 28.17 -19.87 16.82
N ARG A 20 28.44 -19.58 15.56
CA ARG A 20 28.63 -18.18 15.11
C ARG A 20 27.33 -17.43 15.29
N SER A 21 27.41 -16.20 15.81
CA SER A 21 26.28 -15.29 15.84
C SER A 21 26.63 -14.02 15.08
N TYR A 22 25.69 -13.52 14.30
CA TYR A 22 25.80 -12.27 13.57
C TYR A 22 24.68 -11.33 13.98
N SER A 23 25.00 -10.03 14.15
CA SER A 23 24.02 -9.00 14.47
C SER A 23 23.94 -8.01 13.33
N LEU A 24 22.72 -7.77 12.84
CA LEU A 24 22.36 -6.77 11.84
C LEU A 24 21.45 -5.73 12.49
N VAL A 25 21.86 -4.46 12.47
CA VAL A 25 21.06 -3.35 13.02
C VAL A 25 20.55 -2.48 11.88
N ILE A 26 19.24 -2.33 11.79
CA ILE A 26 18.56 -1.43 10.85
C ILE A 26 18.29 -0.13 11.59
N SER A 27 19.09 0.91 11.29
CA SER A 27 19.08 2.20 11.98
C SER A 27 18.51 3.35 11.12
N SER A 28 18.13 3.07 9.87
CA SER A 28 17.51 4.03 8.96
C SER A 28 16.35 3.40 8.20
N ASN A 29 15.44 4.22 7.68
CA ASN A 29 14.33 3.75 6.88
C ASN A 29 14.84 2.95 5.68
N THR A 30 14.34 1.73 5.53
CA THR A 30 14.82 0.75 4.55
C THR A 30 13.65 0.27 3.69
N ASN A 31 13.81 0.36 2.37
CA ASN A 31 12.84 -0.15 1.42
C ASN A 31 13.17 -1.59 1.03
N GLN A 32 12.19 -2.49 1.15
CA GLN A 32 12.26 -3.89 0.68
C GLN A 32 13.50 -4.63 1.22
N LEU A 33 13.57 -4.82 2.54
CA LEU A 33 14.66 -5.54 3.18
C LEU A 33 14.55 -7.05 2.91
N ASP A 34 15.48 -7.58 2.12
CA ASP A 34 15.65 -9.03 1.89
C ASP A 34 16.88 -9.52 2.64
N LEU A 35 16.70 -10.36 3.65
CA LEU A 35 17.80 -10.86 4.48
C LEU A 35 18.72 -11.80 3.70
N ASP A 36 18.22 -12.52 2.69
CA ASP A 36 19.08 -13.33 1.83
C ASP A 36 19.99 -12.50 0.92
N ALA A 37 19.58 -11.29 0.58
CA ALA A 37 20.39 -10.37 -0.23
C ALA A 37 21.44 -9.62 0.62
N VAL A 38 21.10 -9.22 1.85
CA VAL A 38 21.98 -8.39 2.68
C VAL A 38 22.97 -9.19 3.52
N LEU A 39 22.68 -10.46 3.82
CA LEU A 39 23.56 -11.34 4.55
C LEU A 39 24.47 -12.11 3.60
N ASN A 40 25.76 -12.13 3.86
CA ASN A 40 26.70 -12.96 3.10
C ASN A 40 26.64 -14.43 3.55
N THR A 41 27.31 -15.31 2.79
CA THR A 41 27.30 -16.77 3.05
C THR A 41 27.76 -17.13 4.45
N GLU A 42 28.82 -16.49 4.96
CA GLU A 42 29.33 -16.80 6.30
C GLU A 42 28.38 -16.39 7.42
N GLN A 43 27.71 -15.23 7.25
CA GLN A 43 26.72 -14.73 8.22
C GLN A 43 25.51 -15.64 8.31
N LYS A 44 25.12 -16.26 7.19
CA LYS A 44 23.99 -17.21 7.13
C LYS A 44 24.27 -18.56 7.77
N LEU A 45 25.53 -18.94 7.99
CA LEU A 45 25.88 -20.23 8.60
C LEU A 45 25.61 -20.32 10.11
N GLY A 46 25.41 -19.17 10.79
CA GLY A 46 25.19 -19.10 12.23
C GLY A 46 23.82 -18.55 12.61
N ASP A 47 23.69 -18.22 13.89
CA ASP A 47 22.53 -17.50 14.38
C ASP A 47 22.57 -16.04 13.91
N VAL A 48 21.43 -15.49 13.54
CA VAL A 48 21.30 -14.12 13.08
C VAL A 48 20.31 -13.36 13.97
N LEU A 49 20.78 -12.25 14.54
CA LEU A 49 19.95 -11.29 15.25
C LEU A 49 19.77 -10.04 14.39
N VAL A 50 18.54 -9.78 13.95
CA VAL A 50 18.17 -8.56 13.25
C VAL A 50 17.46 -7.63 14.22
N THR A 51 17.97 -6.42 14.41
CA THR A 51 17.32 -5.39 15.25
C THR A 51 16.88 -4.23 14.39
N ILE A 52 15.59 -3.93 14.39
CA ILE A 52 15.03 -2.72 13.79
C ILE A 52 14.87 -1.69 14.91
N ASN A 53 15.55 -0.56 14.78
CA ASN A 53 15.55 0.48 15.82
C ASN A 53 14.18 1.18 15.93
N SER A 54 13.91 1.73 17.10
CA SER A 54 12.71 2.54 17.35
C SER A 54 12.63 3.72 16.37
N GLY A 55 11.42 3.99 15.84
CA GLY A 55 11.17 5.05 14.87
C GLY A 55 11.60 4.73 13.42
N VAL A 56 12.27 3.61 13.18
CA VAL A 56 12.69 3.17 11.84
C VAL A 56 11.57 2.43 11.14
N TYR A 57 11.39 2.71 9.85
CA TYR A 57 10.45 2.03 8.97
C TYR A 57 11.18 1.08 8.01
N VAL A 58 10.85 -0.20 8.06
CA VAL A 58 11.08 -1.14 6.97
C VAL A 58 9.79 -1.20 6.17
N TYR A 59 9.84 -0.79 4.91
CA TYR A 59 8.63 -0.60 4.11
C TYR A 59 8.80 -1.13 2.68
N SER A 60 7.69 -1.26 1.97
CA SER A 60 7.72 -1.54 0.53
C SER A 60 7.06 -0.39 -0.25
N ASN A 61 7.56 -0.14 -1.45
CA ASN A 61 6.95 0.73 -2.45
C ASN A 61 6.27 -0.05 -3.59
N SER A 62 6.19 -1.37 -3.48
CA SER A 62 5.54 -2.26 -4.46
C SER A 62 4.65 -3.27 -3.74
N THR A 63 3.39 -3.39 -4.16
CA THR A 63 2.44 -4.34 -3.56
C THR A 63 2.80 -5.79 -3.84
N GLY A 64 3.60 -6.06 -4.89
CA GLY A 64 4.09 -7.39 -5.22
C GLY A 64 5.35 -7.83 -4.46
N THR A 65 5.96 -6.94 -3.65
CA THR A 65 7.18 -7.23 -2.90
C THR A 65 6.94 -6.93 -1.42
N PRO A 66 7.23 -7.85 -0.48
CA PRO A 66 7.07 -7.59 0.95
C PRO A 66 8.04 -6.50 1.44
N ALA A 67 7.70 -5.86 2.56
CA ALA A 67 8.58 -4.89 3.19
C ALA A 67 9.82 -5.55 3.78
N LEU A 68 9.64 -6.71 4.43
CA LEU A 68 10.72 -7.55 4.94
C LEU A 68 10.51 -9.00 4.48
N ARG A 69 11.56 -9.60 3.93
CA ARG A 69 11.62 -11.00 3.55
C ARG A 69 12.72 -11.68 4.35
N THR A 70 12.40 -12.80 5.00
CA THR A 70 13.39 -13.52 5.83
C THR A 70 14.38 -14.31 5.00
N GLY A 71 13.97 -14.78 3.82
CA GLY A 71 14.73 -15.77 3.06
C GLY A 71 14.81 -17.10 3.78
N SER A 72 15.37 -18.10 3.10
CA SER A 72 15.60 -19.44 3.62
C SER A 72 17.08 -19.75 3.91
N GLY A 73 17.98 -18.82 3.58
CA GLY A 73 19.42 -19.05 3.57
C GLY A 73 20.08 -19.13 4.96
N VAL A 74 19.49 -18.53 6.00
CA VAL A 74 20.04 -18.59 7.37
C VAL A 74 19.89 -20.01 7.92
N GLN A 75 21.00 -20.64 8.28
CA GLN A 75 21.00 -22.04 8.76
C GLN A 75 20.78 -22.14 10.26
N GLY A 76 21.21 -21.14 11.02
CA GLY A 76 20.97 -21.04 12.46
C GLY A 76 19.61 -20.46 12.82
N VAL A 77 19.46 -20.02 14.05
CA VAL A 77 18.25 -19.33 14.53
C VAL A 77 18.24 -17.91 13.99
N LEU A 78 17.11 -17.51 13.37
CA LEU A 78 16.87 -16.14 12.99
C LEU A 78 15.96 -15.49 14.04
N THR A 79 16.49 -14.48 14.71
CA THR A 79 15.74 -13.66 15.67
C THR A 79 15.57 -12.26 15.11
N ILE A 80 14.35 -11.75 15.10
CA ILE A 80 14.03 -10.36 14.71
C ILE A 80 13.49 -9.62 15.93
N VAL A 81 14.22 -8.60 16.36
CA VAL A 81 13.80 -7.64 17.41
C VAL A 81 13.24 -6.40 16.69
N ASN A 82 11.92 -6.33 16.57
CA ASN A 82 11.27 -5.21 15.92
C ASN A 82 10.88 -4.14 16.94
N ASN A 83 11.65 -3.07 17.06
CA ASN A 83 11.31 -1.88 17.84
C ASN A 83 10.83 -0.71 16.95
N GLY A 84 10.87 -0.89 15.63
CA GLY A 84 10.40 0.07 14.62
C GLY A 84 9.09 -0.38 13.95
N TYR A 85 8.91 -0.15 12.69
CA TYR A 85 7.70 -0.44 11.93
C TYR A 85 8.03 -1.27 10.69
N ILE A 86 7.20 -2.29 10.40
CA ILE A 86 7.29 -3.06 9.15
C ILE A 86 5.95 -2.90 8.42
N TYR A 87 5.96 -2.15 7.31
CA TYR A 87 4.74 -1.83 6.55
C TYR A 87 4.83 -2.25 5.09
N GLY A 88 3.86 -3.03 4.64
CA GLY A 88 3.70 -3.36 3.21
C GLY A 88 3.35 -2.13 2.38
N ALA A 89 3.50 -2.22 1.06
CA ALA A 89 3.18 -1.14 0.14
C ALA A 89 1.68 -0.82 0.13
N GLY A 90 1.33 0.45 0.03
CA GLY A 90 -0.05 0.88 -0.17
C GLY A 90 -0.59 0.54 -1.56
N GLY A 91 -1.86 0.22 -1.65
CA GLY A 91 -2.58 0.01 -2.90
C GLY A 91 -2.80 1.32 -3.66
N THR A 92 -2.90 1.26 -4.98
CA THR A 92 -3.19 2.42 -5.84
C THR A 92 -4.64 2.88 -5.69
N GLY A 93 -4.91 4.18 -5.79
CA GLY A 93 -6.25 4.72 -5.91
C GLY A 93 -6.91 4.36 -7.23
N GLY A 94 -8.20 4.17 -7.24
CA GLY A 94 -9.02 3.93 -8.45
C GLY A 94 -9.20 5.20 -9.27
N ASN A 95 -9.27 5.08 -10.60
CA ASN A 95 -9.50 6.20 -11.49
C ASN A 95 -10.95 6.67 -11.45
N GLY A 96 -11.17 7.96 -11.64
CA GLY A 96 -12.48 8.55 -11.79
C GLY A 96 -13.19 8.08 -13.06
N GLY A 97 -14.48 7.84 -12.97
CA GLY A 97 -15.34 7.42 -14.10
C GLY A 97 -15.58 8.56 -15.08
N SER A 98 -15.73 8.24 -16.37
CA SER A 98 -16.22 9.16 -17.41
C SER A 98 -17.75 9.35 -17.29
N SER A 99 -18.33 10.24 -18.11
CA SER A 99 -19.77 10.52 -18.17
C SER A 99 -20.62 9.27 -18.08
N GLY A 100 -21.42 9.15 -17.03
CA GLY A 100 -22.30 8.00 -16.83
C GLY A 100 -21.64 6.65 -16.51
N SER A 101 -20.30 6.63 -16.43
CA SER A 101 -19.54 5.40 -16.11
C SER A 101 -19.14 5.36 -14.64
N GLY A 102 -19.00 4.16 -14.11
CA GLY A 102 -18.52 3.94 -12.75
C GLY A 102 -17.04 4.34 -12.57
N GLY A 103 -16.67 4.70 -11.36
CA GLY A 103 -15.27 4.85 -10.97
C GLY A 103 -14.55 3.51 -10.85
N GLY A 104 -13.24 3.50 -11.03
CA GLY A 104 -12.38 2.34 -10.85
C GLY A 104 -12.23 1.97 -9.38
N SER A 105 -12.03 0.68 -9.12
CA SER A 105 -11.73 0.21 -7.76
C SER A 105 -10.32 0.58 -7.32
N GLY A 106 -10.13 0.77 -6.03
CA GLY A 106 -8.80 0.91 -5.43
C GLY A 106 -8.04 -0.42 -5.43
N GLY A 107 -6.72 -0.35 -5.51
CA GLY A 107 -5.82 -1.49 -5.45
C GLY A 107 -5.63 -2.02 -4.04
N THR A 108 -5.28 -3.29 -3.93
CA THR A 108 -4.97 -3.96 -2.66
C THR A 108 -3.58 -3.54 -2.15
N GLY A 109 -3.43 -3.40 -0.85
CA GLY A 109 -2.13 -3.19 -0.21
C GLY A 109 -1.23 -4.43 -0.26
N GLY A 110 0.08 -4.23 -0.15
CA GLY A 110 1.11 -5.28 -0.17
C GLY A 110 1.40 -5.88 1.22
N THR A 111 2.20 -6.94 1.23
CA THR A 111 2.60 -7.68 2.43
C THR A 111 3.63 -6.91 3.25
N GLY A 112 3.50 -6.95 4.60
CA GLY A 112 4.50 -6.43 5.53
C GLY A 112 5.69 -7.38 5.66
N LEU A 113 5.54 -8.52 6.30
CA LEU A 113 6.58 -9.51 6.54
C LEU A 113 6.25 -10.83 5.82
N TYR A 114 7.23 -11.32 5.05
CA TYR A 114 7.15 -12.61 4.39
C TYR A 114 8.15 -13.61 5.00
N LEU A 115 7.63 -14.73 5.49
CA LEU A 115 8.39 -15.74 6.20
C LEU A 115 8.68 -16.94 5.29
N GLU A 116 9.96 -17.25 5.10
CA GLU A 116 10.40 -18.44 4.38
C GLU A 116 11.06 -19.47 5.32
N LYS A 117 11.13 -19.14 6.60
CA LYS A 117 11.60 -20.02 7.66
C LYS A 117 10.98 -19.63 9.00
N ASN A 118 11.08 -20.51 9.97
CA ASN A 118 10.71 -20.22 11.36
C ASN A 118 11.67 -19.17 11.95
N ILE A 119 11.12 -18.19 12.64
CA ILE A 119 11.86 -17.11 13.29
C ILE A 119 11.44 -16.97 14.75
N ILE A 120 12.28 -16.32 15.54
CA ILE A 120 11.89 -15.74 16.82
C ILE A 120 11.62 -14.26 16.58
N LEU A 121 10.37 -13.83 16.74
CA LEU A 121 9.97 -12.44 16.60
C LEU A 121 9.70 -11.84 17.97
N THR A 122 10.41 -10.78 18.31
CA THR A 122 10.29 -10.05 19.57
C THR A 122 10.28 -8.54 19.33
N GLY A 123 10.11 -7.78 20.40
CA GLY A 123 10.01 -6.30 20.32
C GLY A 123 8.59 -5.83 20.57
N SER A 124 8.41 -4.51 20.69
CA SER A 124 7.14 -3.87 21.08
C SER A 124 6.41 -3.20 19.93
N SER A 125 6.80 -3.46 18.69
CA SER A 125 6.44 -2.65 17.55
C SER A 125 5.51 -3.32 16.53
N THR A 126 5.15 -2.61 15.49
CA THR A 126 3.99 -2.87 14.64
C THR A 126 4.42 -3.47 13.29
N ILE A 127 3.81 -4.60 12.92
CA ILE A 127 3.88 -5.18 11.58
C ILE A 127 2.50 -5.08 10.95
N LYS A 128 2.40 -4.45 9.78
CA LYS A 128 1.14 -4.29 9.05
C LYS A 128 1.35 -4.50 7.56
N GLY A 129 0.31 -4.99 6.89
CA GLY A 129 0.19 -4.87 5.45
C GLY A 129 0.00 -3.41 5.05
N GLY A 130 0.23 -3.09 3.79
CA GLY A 130 -0.05 -1.78 3.24
C GLY A 130 -1.54 -1.46 3.28
N GLY A 131 -1.89 -0.18 3.31
CA GLY A 131 -3.28 0.26 3.22
C GLY A 131 -3.86 0.02 1.82
N GLY A 132 -5.14 -0.29 1.70
CA GLY A 132 -5.82 -0.36 0.41
C GLY A 132 -5.97 1.02 -0.24
N GLY A 133 -6.01 1.09 -1.56
CA GLY A 133 -6.33 2.33 -2.27
C GLY A 133 -7.82 2.69 -2.18
N GLY A 134 -8.16 3.97 -2.23
CA GLY A 134 -9.54 4.43 -2.31
C GLY A 134 -10.14 4.19 -3.70
N GLY A 135 -11.44 3.98 -3.81
CA GLY A 135 -12.14 3.87 -5.09
C GLY A 135 -12.28 5.23 -5.80
N GLY A 136 -12.31 5.24 -7.11
CA GLY A 136 -12.61 6.43 -7.89
C GLY A 136 -14.09 6.82 -7.84
N GLY A 137 -14.41 8.10 -8.00
CA GLY A 137 -15.78 8.59 -8.09
C GLY A 137 -16.43 8.26 -9.42
N GLY A 138 -17.73 8.03 -9.45
CA GLY A 138 -18.50 7.84 -10.68
C GLY A 138 -18.72 9.14 -11.43
N GLY A 139 -18.78 9.07 -12.77
CA GLY A 139 -19.15 10.18 -13.63
C GLY A 139 -20.68 10.35 -13.71
N ALA A 140 -21.13 11.49 -14.26
CA ALA A 140 -22.55 11.76 -14.45
C ALA A 140 -22.81 12.51 -15.75
N THR A 141 -24.02 12.36 -16.28
CA THR A 141 -24.55 13.17 -17.37
C THR A 141 -25.90 13.74 -17.02
N SER A 142 -26.20 14.95 -17.53
CA SER A 142 -27.50 15.59 -17.48
C SER A 142 -27.81 16.16 -18.84
N ASP A 143 -29.02 15.89 -19.34
CA ASP A 143 -29.54 16.46 -20.60
C ASP A 143 -30.51 17.60 -20.28
N GLN A 144 -30.29 18.73 -20.88
CA GLN A 144 -31.21 19.86 -20.82
C GLN A 144 -31.99 20.07 -22.12
N THR A 145 -31.41 19.72 -23.24
CA THR A 145 -32.00 19.75 -24.60
C THR A 145 -31.09 18.96 -25.52
N PHE A 146 -31.62 18.41 -26.60
CA PHE A 146 -30.93 17.55 -27.57
C PHE A 146 -29.56 18.06 -28.09
N SER A 147 -29.18 19.27 -27.79
CA SER A 147 -27.94 19.90 -28.28
C SER A 147 -26.86 20.16 -27.19
N ASP A 148 -27.18 20.02 -25.91
CA ASP A 148 -26.27 20.51 -24.85
C ASP A 148 -26.24 19.53 -23.64
N ARG A 149 -25.45 18.48 -23.78
CA ARG A 149 -25.25 17.49 -22.70
C ARG A 149 -24.17 17.94 -21.73
N ASP A 150 -24.57 18.18 -20.50
CA ASP A 150 -23.66 18.42 -19.42
C ASP A 150 -23.00 17.11 -18.97
N ARG A 151 -21.68 17.09 -18.91
CA ARG A 151 -20.88 15.93 -18.55
C ARG A 151 -19.95 16.26 -17.42
N ALA A 152 -19.88 15.37 -16.43
CA ALA A 152 -18.99 15.52 -15.28
C ALA A 152 -18.19 14.25 -15.04
N GLY A 153 -16.89 14.35 -14.98
CA GLY A 153 -15.98 13.26 -14.70
C GLY A 153 -15.69 13.10 -13.21
N GLY A 154 -15.57 11.86 -12.74
CA GLY A 154 -15.31 11.49 -11.36
C GLY A 154 -13.91 11.86 -10.88
N GLY A 155 -13.76 12.13 -9.59
CA GLY A 155 -12.46 12.33 -8.92
C GLY A 155 -11.70 11.03 -8.75
N GLY A 156 -10.37 11.07 -8.72
CA GLY A 156 -9.52 9.90 -8.46
C GLY A 156 -9.52 9.50 -6.98
N GLY A 157 -9.42 8.22 -6.69
CA GLY A 157 -9.27 7.70 -5.34
C GLY A 157 -7.88 7.98 -4.75
N GLY A 158 -7.77 8.10 -3.43
CA GLY A 158 -6.49 8.28 -2.71
C GLY A 158 -5.67 7.00 -2.67
N GLY A 159 -4.34 7.10 -2.67
CA GLY A 159 -3.43 5.97 -2.48
C GLY A 159 -3.42 5.48 -1.04
N GLY A 160 -3.24 4.17 -0.83
CA GLY A 160 -3.08 3.58 0.51
C GLY A 160 -1.79 4.03 1.20
N GLN A 161 -1.77 3.98 2.52
CA GLN A 161 -0.57 4.30 3.31
C GLN A 161 0.58 3.37 2.94
N SER A 162 1.80 3.88 3.02
CA SER A 162 3.06 3.27 2.60
C SER A 162 3.21 3.24 1.08
N SER A 163 3.23 4.42 0.46
CA SER A 163 3.57 4.67 -0.95
C SER A 163 2.52 4.29 -2.03
N GLY A 164 1.27 4.07 -1.69
CA GLY A 164 0.23 3.92 -2.71
C GLY A 164 0.07 5.18 -3.55
N SER A 165 0.06 5.07 -4.88
CA SER A 165 -0.21 6.21 -5.77
C SER A 165 -1.70 6.57 -5.77
N GLY A 166 -2.00 7.87 -5.87
CA GLY A 166 -3.36 8.34 -6.07
C GLY A 166 -3.87 8.00 -7.47
N GLY A 167 -5.16 7.74 -7.60
CA GLY A 167 -5.84 7.51 -8.88
C GLY A 167 -6.00 8.80 -9.68
N SER A 168 -6.05 8.67 -10.99
CA SER A 168 -6.29 9.78 -11.91
C SER A 168 -7.75 10.21 -11.89
N ARG A 169 -7.98 11.52 -11.99
CA ARG A 169 -9.30 12.08 -12.27
C ARG A 169 -9.73 11.74 -13.69
N ASN A 170 -11.03 11.73 -13.96
CA ASN A 170 -11.52 11.95 -15.31
C ASN A 170 -11.72 13.47 -15.52
N SER A 171 -11.08 14.01 -16.55
CA SER A 171 -11.07 15.48 -16.82
C SER A 171 -12.32 15.98 -17.55
N GLU A 172 -13.32 15.13 -17.77
CA GLU A 172 -14.54 15.49 -18.48
C GLU A 172 -15.34 16.54 -17.70
N CYS A 173 -15.54 17.67 -18.32
CA CYS A 173 -16.41 18.72 -17.82
C CYS A 173 -16.82 19.57 -19.03
N SER A 174 -18.03 19.39 -19.52
CA SER A 174 -18.56 20.07 -20.71
C SER A 174 -20.04 20.39 -20.55
N GLY A 175 -20.57 21.25 -21.37
CA GLY A 175 -21.96 21.75 -21.35
C GLY A 175 -22.05 23.23 -21.09
N SER A 176 -23.22 23.72 -20.70
CA SER A 176 -23.52 25.15 -20.52
C SER A 176 -22.73 25.85 -19.40
N GLY A 177 -22.02 25.11 -18.57
CA GLY A 177 -21.12 25.67 -17.56
C GLY A 177 -20.33 24.62 -16.82
N CYS A 178 -19.01 24.63 -16.96
CA CYS A 178 -18.12 23.84 -16.11
C CYS A 178 -17.82 24.60 -14.81
N ALA A 179 -18.61 24.35 -13.77
CA ALA A 179 -18.49 25.07 -12.51
C ALA A 179 -17.28 24.58 -11.68
N ARG A 180 -16.89 23.31 -11.82
CA ARG A 180 -15.73 22.75 -11.14
C ARG A 180 -15.18 21.56 -11.92
N GLN A 181 -13.86 21.52 -12.10
CA GLN A 181 -13.17 20.34 -12.63
C GLN A 181 -12.89 19.32 -11.54
N SER A 182 -12.81 18.05 -11.95
CA SER A 182 -12.37 16.96 -11.07
C SER A 182 -10.89 17.07 -10.70
N VAL A 183 -10.50 16.42 -9.63
CA VAL A 183 -9.12 16.43 -9.10
C VAL A 183 -8.62 14.99 -8.95
N ASN A 184 -7.32 14.77 -9.15
CA ASN A 184 -6.67 13.49 -8.86
C ASN A 184 -6.75 13.20 -7.36
N GLY A 185 -6.74 11.93 -6.99
CA GLY A 185 -6.45 11.52 -5.63
C GLY A 185 -4.99 11.81 -5.29
N SER A 186 -4.69 12.07 -4.03
CA SER A 186 -3.31 12.21 -3.56
C SER A 186 -2.69 10.85 -3.27
N SER A 187 -1.36 10.76 -3.40
CA SER A 187 -0.61 9.57 -3.02
C SER A 187 -0.53 9.41 -1.51
N GLY A 188 -0.44 8.18 -1.05
CA GLY A 188 -0.11 7.87 0.34
C GLY A 188 1.39 8.08 0.62
N SER A 189 1.74 8.18 1.88
CA SER A 189 3.11 8.27 2.38
C SER A 189 3.36 7.19 3.44
N ILE A 190 4.60 7.04 3.91
CA ILE A 190 4.93 6.10 5.01
C ILE A 190 4.09 6.35 6.26
N THR A 191 3.70 7.60 6.51
CA THR A 191 3.00 8.01 7.74
C THR A 191 1.50 8.24 7.55
N GLY A 192 0.98 8.25 6.31
CA GLY A 192 -0.44 8.52 6.06
C GLY A 192 -0.94 8.06 4.72
N ALA A 193 -2.23 7.82 4.64
CA ALA A 193 -2.94 7.51 3.41
C ALA A 193 -3.25 8.77 2.62
N GLY A 194 -3.39 8.65 1.29
CA GLY A 194 -3.79 9.73 0.41
C GLY A 194 -5.29 10.00 0.48
N GLY A 195 -5.68 11.26 0.32
CA GLY A 195 -7.07 11.68 0.21
C GLY A 195 -7.64 11.47 -1.19
N GLY A 196 -8.93 11.23 -1.30
CA GLY A 196 -9.65 11.17 -2.58
C GLY A 196 -9.76 12.55 -3.23
N GLY A 197 -9.73 12.60 -4.56
CA GLY A 197 -9.97 13.81 -5.35
C GLY A 197 -11.47 14.11 -5.46
N VAL A 198 -11.80 15.39 -5.59
CA VAL A 198 -13.19 15.82 -5.83
C VAL A 198 -13.65 15.53 -7.26
N GLY A 199 -14.94 15.22 -7.45
CA GLY A 199 -15.56 15.08 -8.74
C GLY A 199 -15.86 16.43 -9.41
N ALA A 200 -16.03 16.42 -10.74
CA ALA A 200 -16.43 17.60 -11.50
C ALA A 200 -17.90 17.95 -11.25
N GLN A 201 -18.23 19.20 -11.57
CA GLN A 201 -19.60 19.71 -11.63
C GLN A 201 -19.79 20.50 -12.94
N ALA A 202 -20.76 20.08 -13.71
CA ALA A 202 -21.14 20.76 -14.96
C ALA A 202 -22.64 21.08 -14.97
N GLY A 203 -23.03 22.08 -15.71
CA GLY A 203 -24.41 22.49 -15.90
C GLY A 203 -24.77 23.86 -15.31
N GLY A 204 -25.81 24.41 -15.87
CA GLY A 204 -26.44 25.67 -15.44
C GLY A 204 -27.91 25.67 -15.85
N GLY A 205 -28.78 26.41 -15.18
CA GLY A 205 -30.21 26.41 -15.49
C GLY A 205 -30.97 25.23 -14.86
N ALA A 206 -31.69 24.45 -15.65
CA ALA A 206 -32.61 23.43 -15.12
C ALA A 206 -31.98 22.07 -14.85
N GLY A 207 -30.70 21.78 -15.20
CA GLY A 207 -30.05 20.50 -14.97
C GLY A 207 -28.61 20.64 -14.57
N TYR A 208 -28.17 19.76 -13.69
CA TYR A 208 -26.78 19.65 -13.23
C TYR A 208 -26.31 18.22 -13.32
N ALA A 209 -25.02 18.03 -13.74
CA ALA A 209 -24.29 16.78 -13.60
C ALA A 209 -23.24 16.93 -12.48
N TYR A 210 -23.36 16.14 -11.45
CA TYR A 210 -22.43 16.08 -10.35
C TYR A 210 -21.68 14.75 -10.38
N ALA A 211 -20.41 14.76 -10.61
CA ALA A 211 -19.60 13.56 -10.49
C ALA A 211 -19.22 13.31 -9.03
N GLY A 212 -19.11 12.02 -8.69
CA GLY A 212 -18.70 11.58 -7.37
C GLY A 212 -17.24 11.91 -7.08
N SER A 213 -16.93 12.16 -5.82
CA SER A 213 -15.54 12.27 -5.35
C SER A 213 -14.92 10.89 -5.21
N GLY A 214 -13.60 10.78 -5.34
CA GLY A 214 -12.86 9.59 -5.00
C GLY A 214 -12.85 9.34 -3.49
N GLY A 215 -12.76 8.07 -3.10
CA GLY A 215 -12.58 7.63 -1.71
C GLY A 215 -11.15 7.84 -1.24
N SER A 216 -10.94 7.93 0.06
CA SER A 216 -9.61 8.00 0.66
C SER A 216 -8.93 6.63 0.68
N GLY A 217 -7.61 6.59 0.58
CA GLY A 217 -6.81 5.41 0.85
C GLY A 217 -6.91 4.98 2.31
N GLY A 218 -6.65 3.71 2.58
CA GLY A 218 -6.62 3.13 3.93
C GLY A 218 -5.29 3.39 4.62
N ALA A 219 -5.31 3.48 5.94
CA ALA A 219 -4.10 3.40 6.76
C ALA A 219 -3.45 2.01 6.62
N ALA A 220 -2.19 1.86 7.04
CA ALA A 220 -1.52 0.55 7.06
C ALA A 220 -2.35 -0.47 7.84
N GLY A 221 -2.65 -1.61 7.21
CA GLY A 221 -3.51 -2.66 7.74
C GLY A 221 -5.01 -2.36 7.65
N ALA A 222 -5.43 -1.29 6.94
CA ALA A 222 -6.83 -0.94 6.73
C ALA A 222 -7.19 -0.84 5.24
N SER A 223 -8.41 -1.17 4.89
CA SER A 223 -8.95 -1.00 3.55
C SER A 223 -9.15 0.48 3.20
N GLY A 224 -9.08 0.81 1.93
CA GLY A 224 -9.50 2.11 1.43
C GLY A 224 -11.02 2.25 1.43
N SER A 225 -11.51 3.49 1.35
CA SER A 225 -12.93 3.79 1.23
C SER A 225 -13.39 3.78 -0.23
N GLY A 226 -14.65 3.48 -0.47
CA GLY A 226 -15.26 3.58 -1.78
C GLY A 226 -15.38 5.02 -2.25
N GLY A 227 -15.42 5.25 -3.57
CA GLY A 227 -15.75 6.51 -4.18
C GLY A 227 -17.26 6.82 -4.11
N GLY A 228 -17.61 8.08 -4.25
CA GLY A 228 -18.98 8.54 -4.32
C GLY A 228 -19.61 8.28 -5.68
N ASN A 229 -20.93 8.14 -5.73
CA ASN A 229 -21.65 8.03 -6.97
C ASN A 229 -21.75 9.40 -7.68
N GLY A 230 -21.83 9.39 -9.01
CA GLY A 230 -22.26 10.54 -9.77
C GLY A 230 -23.78 10.72 -9.62
N SER A 231 -24.27 11.92 -9.90
CA SER A 231 -25.70 12.30 -9.92
C SER A 231 -25.99 13.18 -11.12
N GLY A 232 -26.93 12.79 -11.92
CA GLY A 232 -27.39 13.52 -13.10
C GLY A 232 -28.75 13.00 -13.53
N ASN A 233 -29.46 13.80 -14.35
CA ASN A 233 -30.85 13.47 -14.77
C ASN A 233 -30.88 12.29 -15.73
N GLU A 234 -29.82 12.08 -16.50
CA GLU A 234 -29.81 11.10 -17.59
C GLU A 234 -29.09 9.82 -17.16
N VAL A 235 -27.83 9.92 -16.79
CA VAL A 235 -27.02 8.77 -16.37
C VAL A 235 -26.14 9.14 -15.18
N SER A 236 -26.08 8.23 -14.22
CA SER A 236 -25.24 8.31 -13.03
C SER A 236 -24.34 7.08 -12.93
N GLY A 237 -23.04 7.30 -12.85
CA GLY A 237 -22.06 6.26 -12.63
C GLY A 237 -21.90 5.95 -11.13
N SER A 238 -21.73 4.70 -10.78
CA SER A 238 -21.42 4.30 -9.39
C SER A 238 -19.97 4.63 -9.03
N GLY A 239 -19.71 4.93 -7.77
CA GLY A 239 -18.35 5.00 -7.27
C GLY A 239 -17.66 3.62 -7.27
N GLY A 240 -16.36 3.60 -7.44
CA GLY A 240 -15.55 2.40 -7.33
C GLY A 240 -15.41 1.94 -5.87
N SER A 241 -15.21 0.65 -5.64
CA SER A 241 -14.93 0.12 -4.30
C SER A 241 -13.51 0.50 -3.84
N GLY A 242 -13.32 0.64 -2.54
CA GLY A 242 -11.98 0.73 -1.95
C GLY A 242 -11.24 -0.62 -2.05
N GLY A 243 -9.93 -0.57 -2.15
CA GLY A 243 -9.08 -1.74 -2.13
C GLY A 243 -8.92 -2.31 -0.72
N SER A 244 -8.63 -3.60 -0.64
CA SER A 244 -8.38 -4.28 0.63
C SER A 244 -7.01 -3.90 1.21
N ALA A 245 -6.87 -4.01 2.52
CA ALA A 245 -5.55 -3.97 3.16
C ALA A 245 -4.68 -5.14 2.70
N GLY A 246 -3.37 -4.95 2.72
CA GLY A 246 -2.40 -6.03 2.57
C GLY A 246 -2.29 -6.89 3.82
N THR A 247 -1.62 -8.03 3.68
CA THR A 247 -1.39 -8.97 4.78
C THR A 247 -0.21 -8.52 5.65
N ALA A 248 -0.35 -8.60 6.98
CA ALA A 248 0.73 -8.22 7.89
C ALA A 248 1.90 -9.20 7.82
N ILE A 249 1.63 -10.50 7.92
CA ILE A 249 2.61 -11.59 7.92
C ILE A 249 2.07 -12.74 7.05
N VAL A 250 2.92 -13.28 6.20
CA VAL A 250 2.66 -14.44 5.33
C VAL A 250 3.75 -15.48 5.50
#